data_c4f640aed2585c2ca0803d706a40dd0c
#
_entry.id   c4f640aed2585c2ca0803d706a40dd0c
#
_cell.length_a   1.000
_cell.length_b   1.000
_cell.length_c   1.000
_cell.angle_alpha   90.00
_cell.angle_beta   90.00
_cell.angle_gamma   90.00
#
_symmetry.space_group_name_H-M   'P 1'
#
loop_
_entity.id
_entity.type
_entity.pdbx_description
1 polymer ?
#
loop_
_entity_poly.entity_id
_entity_poly.type
_entity_poly.pdbx_seq_one_letter_code
_entity_poly.pdbx_strand_id
1 'polypeptide(L)'
;MKKFLSSSFRYRLFAAFLAVSLIPLLICSAMLLQIFRLRMTGDAQKEAEEHLERVGLLLDESCQRFLQAAQSVQRDDVLKAAMLGAEEEEMVIYGRLLDATQESRSNARFDLYDREGRWLCSTRSDSAGQDLPTNWGVLRAAEESTLRFFPPEETSVADEPLLQGAVTLTGDGGERIGYLLVGLCRSDLDRLLEGIVGASNDLLILSAYWRPIYCSQPALADSLAATLRQRLLEGESLNSGDAEFVYTVSSHEGTGLYLVLRQPQVFNRDTMGLLYTVSLSSALICVAISILMSLTLSKQMFRPIQRLHGAIEAVARNDLDIYVPHEHDDELGQLAQRFNEMLVALKRNQEQLVENQKELNEAQIRMLQAQLNPHFLCNTLDTMKWISKINKVPQVADMSTNLADILRFCVSPDEFVPLRRELEILHSYVEIQRIRI
;
A
#
# COMPACT_ATOMS: atom_id res chain seq x y z
N MET A 1 -27.55 -3.07 1.03
CA MET A 1 -26.49 -3.66 1.86
C MET A 1 -26.99 -4.12 3.23
N LYS A 2 -27.74 -3.36 4.03
CA LYS A 2 -28.25 -3.78 5.36
C LYS A 2 -29.13 -5.05 5.35
N LYS A 3 -29.98 -5.30 4.33
CA LYS A 3 -30.82 -6.51 4.22
C LYS A 3 -30.04 -7.80 3.86
N PHE A 4 -28.88 -7.69 3.21
CA PHE A 4 -28.06 -8.85 2.83
C PHE A 4 -27.23 -9.40 4.01
N LEU A 5 -26.81 -8.52 4.93
CA LEU A 5 -26.04 -8.87 6.12
C LEU A 5 -26.90 -9.49 7.24
N SER A 6 -28.24 -9.39 7.17
CA SER A 6 -29.14 -9.89 8.22
C SER A 6 -29.59 -11.34 8.04
N SER A 7 -29.37 -11.97 6.90
CA SER A 7 -30.06 -13.24 6.55
C SER A 7 -29.31 -14.52 6.80
N SER A 8 -27.99 -14.53 6.96
CA SER A 8 -27.24 -15.78 7.26
C SER A 8 -25.89 -15.50 7.91
N PHE A 9 -25.54 -16.27 8.94
CA PHE A 9 -24.23 -16.23 9.60
C PHE A 9 -23.06 -16.42 8.61
N ARG A 10 -23.23 -17.25 7.57
CA ARG A 10 -22.28 -17.48 6.50
C ARG A 10 -21.91 -16.20 5.76
N TYR A 11 -22.87 -15.36 5.40
CA TYR A 11 -22.60 -14.10 4.69
C TYR A 11 -21.91 -13.06 5.58
N ARG A 12 -22.23 -13.04 6.88
CA ARG A 12 -21.54 -12.16 7.84
C ARG A 12 -20.07 -12.57 8.00
N LEU A 13 -19.80 -13.85 8.14
CA LEU A 13 -18.44 -14.39 8.24
C LEU A 13 -17.64 -14.10 6.97
N PHE A 14 -18.23 -14.37 5.80
CA PHE A 14 -17.63 -14.05 4.51
C PHE A 14 -17.31 -12.55 4.39
N ALA A 15 -18.25 -11.68 4.70
CA ALA A 15 -18.06 -10.24 4.63
C ALA A 15 -17.00 -9.73 5.63
N ALA A 16 -16.95 -10.31 6.83
CA ALA A 16 -15.93 -9.97 7.83
C ALA A 16 -14.51 -10.36 7.34
N PHE A 17 -14.32 -11.57 6.84
CA PHE A 17 -13.03 -12.00 6.28
C PHE A 17 -12.62 -11.16 5.09
N LEU A 18 -13.55 -10.86 4.18
CA LEU A 18 -13.28 -10.00 3.03
C LEU A 18 -12.90 -8.59 3.48
N ALA A 19 -13.59 -8.01 4.44
CA ALA A 19 -13.30 -6.67 4.95
C ALA A 19 -11.94 -6.61 5.65
N VAL A 20 -11.63 -7.58 6.51
CA VAL A 20 -10.36 -7.64 7.24
C VAL A 20 -9.17 -7.86 6.31
N SER A 21 -9.33 -8.61 5.21
CA SER A 21 -8.24 -8.82 4.25
C SER A 21 -8.09 -7.67 3.25
N LEU A 22 -9.18 -7.11 2.76
CA LEU A 22 -9.17 -6.15 1.66
C LEU A 22 -8.89 -4.71 2.11
N ILE A 23 -9.48 -4.28 3.24
CA ILE A 23 -9.35 -2.88 3.69
C ILE A 23 -7.89 -2.52 4.01
N PRO A 24 -7.14 -3.28 4.83
CA PRO A 24 -5.73 -2.97 5.10
C PRO A 24 -4.87 -2.99 3.84
N LEU A 25 -5.13 -3.93 2.94
CA LEU A 25 -4.37 -4.06 1.69
C LEU A 25 -4.55 -2.82 0.79
N LEU A 26 -5.79 -2.33 0.62
CA LEU A 26 -6.06 -1.12 -0.16
C LEU A 26 -5.43 0.11 0.47
N ILE A 27 -5.51 0.24 1.80
CA ILE A 27 -4.88 1.35 2.53
C ILE A 27 -3.36 1.31 2.37
N CYS A 28 -2.72 0.15 2.57
CA CYS A 28 -1.29 -0.01 2.40
C CYS A 28 -0.84 0.28 0.96
N SER A 29 -1.56 -0.19 -0.05
CA SER A 29 -1.24 0.07 -1.46
C SER A 29 -1.34 1.57 -1.79
N ALA A 30 -2.39 2.25 -1.35
CA ALA A 30 -2.54 3.69 -1.54
C ALA A 30 -1.45 4.49 -0.80
N MET A 31 -1.12 4.09 0.42
CA MET A 31 -0.08 4.74 1.23
C MET A 31 1.32 4.57 0.62
N LEU A 32 1.64 3.36 0.15
CA LEU A 32 2.91 3.09 -0.54
C LEU A 32 3.07 3.92 -1.81
N LEU A 33 2.02 4.01 -2.64
CA LEU A 33 2.01 4.86 -3.83
C LEU A 33 2.25 6.33 -3.50
N GLN A 34 1.60 6.84 -2.45
CA GLN A 34 1.75 8.22 -2.00
C GLN A 34 3.16 8.50 -1.46
N ILE A 35 3.71 7.61 -0.64
CA ILE A 35 5.06 7.72 -0.10
C ILE A 35 6.10 7.67 -1.23
N PHE A 36 5.95 6.74 -2.17
CA PHE A 36 6.83 6.62 -3.32
C PHE A 36 6.84 7.90 -4.16
N ARG A 37 5.64 8.44 -4.46
CA ARG A 37 5.51 9.71 -5.18
C ARG A 37 6.22 10.86 -4.47
N LEU A 38 5.95 11.05 -3.17
CA LEU A 38 6.55 12.14 -2.38
C LEU A 38 8.07 12.02 -2.31
N ARG A 39 8.59 10.81 -2.14
CA ARG A 39 10.03 10.58 -2.03
C ARG A 39 10.74 10.85 -3.34
N MET A 40 10.25 10.28 -4.44
CA MET A 40 10.87 10.47 -5.75
C MET A 40 10.85 11.92 -6.22
N THR A 41 9.78 12.67 -5.95
CA THR A 41 9.76 14.13 -6.27
C THR A 41 10.71 14.92 -5.39
N GLY A 42 10.83 14.59 -4.11
CA GLY A 42 11.76 15.24 -3.20
C GLY A 42 13.23 14.96 -3.56
N ASP A 43 13.55 13.71 -3.89
CA ASP A 43 14.90 13.32 -4.29
C ASP A 43 15.33 14.02 -5.60
N ALA A 44 14.44 14.10 -6.60
CA ALA A 44 14.70 14.81 -7.86
C ALA A 44 14.93 16.31 -7.67
N GLN A 45 14.14 16.96 -6.81
CA GLN A 45 14.32 18.37 -6.50
C GLN A 45 15.65 18.62 -5.80
N LYS A 46 16.00 17.79 -4.82
CA LYS A 46 17.29 17.90 -4.12
C LYS A 46 18.47 17.71 -5.06
N GLU A 47 18.40 16.75 -5.97
CA GLU A 47 19.41 16.52 -7.00
C GLU A 47 19.56 17.76 -7.91
N ALA A 48 18.43 18.40 -8.30
CA ALA A 48 18.45 19.63 -9.07
C ALA A 48 19.13 20.79 -8.32
N GLU A 49 18.82 20.96 -7.05
CA GLU A 49 19.44 21.98 -6.20
C GLU A 49 20.96 21.73 -6.06
N GLU A 50 21.39 20.48 -5.84
CA GLU A 50 22.81 20.11 -5.79
C GLU A 50 23.55 20.33 -7.12
N HIS A 51 22.87 20.14 -8.26
CA HIS A 51 23.43 20.46 -9.57
C HIS A 51 23.63 21.96 -9.75
N LEU A 52 22.63 22.77 -9.40
CA LEU A 52 22.74 24.23 -9.49
C LEU A 52 23.79 24.79 -8.54
N GLU A 53 23.91 24.25 -7.33
CA GLU A 53 24.97 24.65 -6.38
C GLU A 53 26.36 24.35 -6.97
N ARG A 54 26.53 23.15 -7.58
CA ARG A 54 27.82 22.80 -8.26
C ARG A 54 28.14 23.76 -9.41
N VAL A 55 27.14 24.15 -10.21
CA VAL A 55 27.31 25.16 -11.26
C VAL A 55 27.74 26.52 -10.64
N GLY A 56 27.09 26.94 -9.54
CA GLY A 56 27.47 28.14 -8.81
C GLY A 56 28.92 28.12 -8.32
N LEU A 57 29.32 27.02 -7.66
CA LEU A 57 30.69 26.84 -7.17
C LEU A 57 31.74 26.92 -8.30
N LEU A 58 31.45 26.34 -9.47
CA LEU A 58 32.33 26.42 -10.62
C LEU A 58 32.45 27.83 -11.21
N LEU A 59 31.35 28.59 -11.21
CA LEU A 59 31.36 29.99 -11.59
C LEU A 59 32.23 30.80 -10.61
N ASP A 60 32.08 30.59 -9.30
CA ASP A 60 32.90 31.26 -8.29
C ASP A 60 34.38 30.92 -8.43
N GLU A 61 34.74 29.66 -8.61
CA GLU A 61 36.11 29.22 -8.84
C GLU A 61 36.70 29.84 -10.10
N SER A 62 35.89 29.92 -11.18
CA SER A 62 36.29 30.55 -12.43
C SER A 62 36.51 32.04 -12.23
N CYS A 63 35.63 32.74 -11.52
CA CYS A 63 35.81 34.17 -11.17
C CYS A 63 37.09 34.39 -10.39
N GLN A 64 37.38 33.54 -9.42
CA GLN A 64 38.66 33.67 -8.64
C GLN A 64 39.88 33.46 -9.53
N ARG A 65 39.88 32.51 -10.46
CA ARG A 65 40.97 32.33 -11.42
C ARG A 65 41.13 33.53 -12.35
N PHE A 66 40.02 34.15 -12.78
CA PHE A 66 40.08 35.38 -13.61
C PHE A 66 40.64 36.55 -12.84
N LEU A 67 40.30 36.71 -11.56
CA LEU A 67 40.91 37.72 -10.69
C LEU A 67 42.41 37.47 -10.47
N GLN A 68 42.85 36.24 -10.35
CA GLN A 68 44.26 35.88 -10.26
C GLN A 68 45.01 36.24 -11.58
N ALA A 69 44.38 35.95 -12.74
CA ALA A 69 44.91 36.34 -14.02
C ALA A 69 45.05 37.88 -14.11
N ALA A 70 44.06 38.64 -13.67
CA ALA A 70 44.13 40.10 -13.61
C ALA A 70 45.28 40.63 -12.70
N GLN A 71 45.50 39.99 -11.55
CA GLN A 71 46.62 40.27 -10.68
C GLN A 71 48.00 39.98 -11.35
N SER A 72 48.08 38.89 -12.14
CA SER A 72 49.26 38.56 -12.91
C SER A 72 49.57 39.60 -13.99
N VAL A 73 48.52 40.02 -14.73
CA VAL A 73 48.60 41.10 -15.70
C VAL A 73 49.04 42.40 -15.04
N GLN A 74 48.49 42.74 -13.90
CA GLN A 74 48.80 43.93 -13.12
C GLN A 74 50.27 43.97 -12.63
N ARG A 75 50.92 42.82 -12.44
CA ARG A 75 52.30 42.72 -11.95
C ARG A 75 53.33 42.73 -13.08
N ASP A 76 52.94 42.53 -14.32
CA ASP A 76 53.84 42.53 -15.48
C ASP A 76 54.20 43.93 -15.89
N ASP A 77 55.51 44.27 -15.88
CA ASP A 77 56.00 45.61 -16.14
C ASP A 77 55.82 46.03 -17.60
N VAL A 78 55.84 45.07 -18.54
CA VAL A 78 55.64 45.37 -19.99
C VAL A 78 54.17 45.70 -20.25
N LEU A 79 53.25 44.92 -19.66
CA LEU A 79 51.81 45.17 -19.78
C LEU A 79 51.41 46.51 -19.09
N LYS A 80 52.05 46.83 -17.97
CA LYS A 80 51.86 48.14 -17.31
C LYS A 80 52.32 49.28 -18.24
N ALA A 81 53.50 49.17 -18.82
CA ALA A 81 54.05 50.18 -19.74
C ALA A 81 53.14 50.41 -20.96
N ALA A 82 52.65 49.30 -21.57
CA ALA A 82 51.71 49.37 -22.69
C ALA A 82 50.39 50.06 -22.32
N MET A 83 49.79 49.79 -21.15
CA MET A 83 48.58 50.42 -20.67
C MET A 83 48.75 51.93 -20.37
N LEU A 84 49.98 52.31 -20.03
CA LEU A 84 50.34 53.74 -19.80
C LEU A 84 50.68 54.46 -21.06
N GLY A 85 50.64 53.82 -22.23
CA GLY A 85 50.88 54.41 -23.54
C GLY A 85 52.33 54.39 -24.03
N ALA A 86 53.16 53.45 -23.49
CA ALA A 86 54.50 53.17 -24.07
C ALA A 86 54.36 52.51 -25.42
N GLU A 87 55.24 52.85 -26.37
CA GLU A 87 55.31 52.21 -27.66
C GLU A 87 56.01 50.82 -27.50
N GLU A 88 55.22 49.81 -27.28
CA GLU A 88 55.68 48.45 -27.24
C GLU A 88 55.18 47.65 -28.48
N GLU A 89 55.98 46.71 -28.96
CA GLU A 89 55.53 45.87 -30.07
C GLU A 89 54.31 45.00 -29.69
N GLU A 90 53.25 45.05 -30.50
CA GLU A 90 52.00 44.32 -30.29
C GLU A 90 52.20 42.82 -29.99
N MET A 91 53.19 42.19 -30.67
CA MET A 91 53.55 40.79 -30.48
C MET A 91 54.14 40.52 -29.08
N VAL A 92 54.86 41.46 -28.50
CA VAL A 92 55.40 41.36 -27.14
C VAL A 92 54.28 41.51 -26.11
N ILE A 93 53.39 42.48 -26.28
CA ILE A 93 52.18 42.65 -25.41
C ILE A 93 51.35 41.37 -25.46
N TYR A 94 51.08 40.82 -26.65
CA TYR A 94 50.33 39.59 -26.85
C TYR A 94 50.97 38.40 -26.11
N GLY A 95 52.28 38.20 -26.29
CA GLY A 95 53.01 37.13 -25.62
C GLY A 95 52.94 37.20 -24.09
N ARG A 96 53.08 38.41 -23.52
CA ARG A 96 52.99 38.64 -22.09
C ARG A 96 51.61 38.44 -21.55
N LEU A 97 50.55 38.86 -22.30
CA LEU A 97 49.17 38.60 -21.92
C LEU A 97 48.86 37.08 -21.91
N LEU A 98 49.38 36.36 -22.92
CA LEU A 98 49.22 34.89 -22.94
C LEU A 98 49.88 34.22 -21.74
N ASP A 99 51.09 34.66 -21.35
CA ASP A 99 51.79 34.13 -20.18
C ASP A 99 51.08 34.45 -18.88
N ALA A 100 50.64 35.67 -18.69
CA ALA A 100 49.92 36.14 -17.50
C ALA A 100 48.54 35.43 -17.30
N THR A 101 47.92 35.03 -18.41
CA THR A 101 46.59 34.37 -18.39
C THR A 101 46.66 32.85 -18.63
N GLN A 102 47.84 32.24 -18.60
CA GLN A 102 48.11 30.83 -19.00
C GLN A 102 47.12 29.82 -18.35
N GLU A 103 46.81 29.94 -17.07
CA GLU A 103 45.97 29.01 -16.34
C GLU A 103 44.48 29.14 -16.71
N SER A 104 44.07 30.30 -17.25
CA SER A 104 42.65 30.60 -17.46
C SER A 104 42.26 30.83 -18.94
N ARG A 105 43.22 31.02 -19.82
CA ARG A 105 43.01 31.33 -21.24
C ARG A 105 42.28 30.23 -22.04
N SER A 106 42.30 28.98 -21.55
CA SER A 106 41.52 27.89 -22.15
C SER A 106 40.02 27.99 -21.92
N ASN A 107 39.63 28.70 -20.86
CA ASN A 107 38.25 28.75 -20.36
C ASN A 107 37.60 30.12 -20.52
N ALA A 108 38.37 31.12 -20.92
CA ALA A 108 37.90 32.51 -21.16
C ALA A 108 38.78 33.25 -22.16
N ARG A 109 38.21 34.22 -22.80
CA ARG A 109 38.92 35.23 -23.60
C ARG A 109 39.33 36.38 -22.68
N PHE A 110 40.54 36.90 -22.83
CA PHE A 110 41.04 38.09 -22.12
C PHE A 110 41.41 39.17 -23.12
N ASP A 111 40.83 40.35 -22.94
CA ASP A 111 41.13 41.56 -23.75
C ASP A 111 41.70 42.63 -22.82
N LEU A 112 42.84 43.20 -23.23
CA LEU A 112 43.53 44.26 -22.49
C LEU A 112 43.17 45.63 -23.04
N TYR A 113 42.81 46.53 -22.14
CA TYR A 113 42.48 47.93 -22.44
C TYR A 113 43.34 48.89 -21.64
N ASP A 114 43.66 50.08 -22.27
CA ASP A 114 44.34 51.16 -21.57
C ASP A 114 43.38 51.85 -20.59
N ARG A 115 43.89 52.90 -19.93
CA ARG A 115 43.13 53.75 -18.99
C ARG A 115 42.00 54.52 -19.61
N GLU A 116 42.08 54.88 -20.94
CA GLU A 116 41.06 55.52 -21.71
C GLU A 116 40.00 54.55 -22.32
N GLY A 117 40.19 53.27 -22.19
CA GLY A 117 39.29 52.23 -22.73
C GLY A 117 39.61 51.89 -24.20
N ARG A 118 40.82 52.26 -24.69
CA ARG A 118 41.26 51.80 -26.00
C ARG A 118 41.78 50.36 -25.94
N TRP A 119 41.40 49.58 -26.92
CA TRP A 119 41.81 48.20 -27.02
C TRP A 119 43.29 48.08 -27.35
N LEU A 120 44.00 47.20 -26.65
CA LEU A 120 45.42 46.95 -26.86
C LEU A 120 45.68 45.58 -27.51
N CYS A 121 45.20 44.50 -26.92
CA CYS A 121 45.33 43.15 -27.48
C CYS A 121 44.34 42.16 -26.86
N SER A 122 44.20 41.00 -27.47
CA SER A 122 43.35 39.91 -27.01
C SER A 122 44.09 38.58 -26.95
N THR A 123 43.75 37.67 -26.06
CA THR A 123 44.29 36.30 -26.06
C THR A 123 43.80 35.45 -27.24
N ARG A 124 42.77 35.90 -27.97
CA ARG A 124 42.26 35.30 -29.21
C ARG A 124 42.61 36.20 -30.39
N SER A 125 43.42 35.69 -31.28
CA SER A 125 44.00 36.45 -32.40
C SER A 125 42.98 36.89 -33.46
N ASP A 126 41.82 36.30 -33.51
CA ASP A 126 40.82 36.51 -34.57
C ASP A 126 39.86 37.70 -34.30
N SER A 127 40.05 38.38 -33.17
CA SER A 127 39.16 39.47 -32.75
C SER A 127 39.89 40.83 -32.84
N ALA A 128 39.51 41.67 -33.81
CA ALA A 128 39.79 43.08 -33.73
C ALA A 128 38.91 43.70 -32.62
N GLY A 129 39.54 44.11 -31.50
CA GLY A 129 38.82 44.71 -30.41
C GLY A 129 38.29 46.10 -30.79
N GLN A 130 37.19 46.50 -30.19
CA GLN A 130 36.63 47.85 -30.25
C GLN A 130 36.97 48.58 -28.97
N ASP A 131 37.19 49.86 -29.06
CA ASP A 131 37.35 50.73 -27.90
C ASP A 131 36.05 50.79 -27.10
N LEU A 132 36.16 50.65 -25.77
CA LEU A 132 35.02 50.64 -24.87
C LEU A 132 34.97 51.94 -24.04
N PRO A 133 33.75 52.50 -23.83
CA PRO A 133 33.59 53.69 -23.01
C PRO A 133 33.85 53.36 -21.50
N THR A 134 34.63 54.28 -20.86
CA THR A 134 34.98 54.16 -19.45
C THR A 134 33.91 54.74 -18.50
N ASN A 135 32.99 55.56 -19.02
CA ASN A 135 31.98 56.29 -18.24
C ASN A 135 30.64 55.52 -18.13
N TRP A 136 30.46 54.43 -18.86
CA TRP A 136 29.31 53.54 -18.82
C TRP A 136 29.69 52.12 -19.29
N GLY A 137 28.77 51.16 -19.14
CA GLY A 137 28.99 49.78 -19.58
C GLY A 137 29.88 48.95 -18.65
N VAL A 138 30.52 47.91 -19.22
CA VAL A 138 31.29 46.92 -18.49
C VAL A 138 32.53 47.50 -17.79
N LEU A 139 33.23 48.49 -18.40
CA LEU A 139 34.39 49.10 -17.79
C LEU A 139 34.03 49.98 -16.60
N ARG A 140 32.92 50.66 -16.65
CA ARG A 140 32.41 51.44 -15.50
C ARG A 140 32.00 50.52 -14.34
N ALA A 141 31.35 49.40 -14.63
CA ALA A 141 30.98 48.43 -13.62
C ALA A 141 32.20 47.81 -12.91
N ALA A 142 33.34 47.68 -13.60
CA ALA A 142 34.60 47.20 -13.01
C ALA A 142 35.16 48.12 -11.91
N GLU A 143 34.79 49.38 -11.87
CA GLU A 143 35.22 50.32 -10.81
C GLU A 143 34.51 50.06 -9.47
N GLU A 144 33.39 49.35 -9.45
CA GLU A 144 32.58 49.03 -8.28
C GLU A 144 33.02 47.79 -7.51
N SER A 145 34.23 47.26 -7.77
CA SER A 145 35.00 46.33 -6.93
C SER A 145 34.81 44.85 -7.06
N THR A 146 33.80 44.31 -7.75
CA THR A 146 33.65 42.87 -7.96
C THR A 146 33.46 42.55 -9.44
N LEU A 147 34.09 41.47 -9.91
CA LEU A 147 33.89 40.96 -11.26
C LEU A 147 32.43 40.54 -11.45
N ARG A 148 31.66 41.41 -12.15
CA ARG A 148 30.27 41.12 -12.52
C ARG A 148 30.20 40.87 -14.01
N PHE A 149 29.36 39.91 -14.39
CA PHE A 149 29.16 39.55 -15.78
C PHE A 149 27.90 40.18 -16.34
N PHE A 150 28.05 40.76 -17.55
CA PHE A 150 26.94 41.37 -18.28
C PHE A 150 26.86 40.74 -19.69
N PRO A 151 25.67 40.55 -20.25
CA PRO A 151 25.55 40.23 -21.67
C PRO A 151 26.05 41.42 -22.51
N PRO A 152 26.77 41.21 -23.61
CA PRO A 152 27.17 42.27 -24.52
C PRO A 152 25.98 42.95 -25.21
N GLU A 153 26.14 44.18 -25.69
CA GLU A 153 25.02 45.01 -26.17
C GLU A 153 24.47 44.59 -27.54
N GLU A 154 24.92 43.84 -28.33
CA GLU A 154 24.41 43.20 -29.55
C GLU A 154 25.56 42.53 -30.29
N THR A 155 25.44 41.24 -30.47
CA THR A 155 26.46 40.47 -31.18
C THR A 155 25.84 39.71 -32.33
N SER A 156 26.39 39.96 -33.52
CA SER A 156 26.00 39.29 -34.74
C SER A 156 27.03 38.27 -35.25
N VAL A 157 28.13 38.03 -34.51
CA VAL A 157 29.26 37.18 -34.94
C VAL A 157 29.31 35.89 -34.10
N ALA A 158 29.56 34.79 -34.76
CA ALA A 158 29.42 33.42 -34.18
C ALA A 158 30.38 33.09 -33.02
N ASP A 159 31.39 33.88 -32.73
CA ASP A 159 32.38 33.62 -31.68
C ASP A 159 32.53 34.78 -30.67
N GLU A 160 31.49 35.57 -30.53
CA GLU A 160 31.46 36.65 -29.52
C GLU A 160 31.12 36.14 -28.15
N PRO A 161 31.66 36.76 -27.07
CA PRO A 161 31.40 36.35 -25.72
C PRO A 161 29.92 36.54 -25.36
N LEU A 162 29.31 35.55 -24.79
CA LEU A 162 27.93 35.61 -24.24
C LEU A 162 27.85 36.37 -22.92
N LEU A 163 28.97 36.40 -22.19
CA LEU A 163 29.14 37.12 -20.94
C LEU A 163 30.45 37.85 -20.96
N GLN A 164 30.42 39.11 -20.51
CA GLN A 164 31.59 39.97 -20.35
C GLN A 164 31.64 40.53 -18.93
N GLY A 165 32.85 40.49 -18.34
CA GLY A 165 33.13 41.12 -17.07
C GLY A 165 34.47 41.81 -17.15
N ALA A 166 34.68 42.93 -16.49
CA ALA A 166 35.93 43.62 -16.47
C ALA A 166 36.51 43.75 -15.06
N VAL A 167 37.82 43.78 -14.99
CA VAL A 167 38.58 44.06 -13.76
C VAL A 167 39.42 45.32 -14.00
N THR A 168 39.32 46.28 -13.09
CA THR A 168 40.17 47.47 -13.10
C THR A 168 41.56 47.12 -12.62
N LEU A 169 42.57 47.46 -13.41
CA LEU A 169 43.98 47.26 -13.07
C LEU A 169 44.53 48.58 -12.49
N THR A 170 45.20 48.45 -11.35
CA THR A 170 45.75 49.60 -10.64
C THR A 170 47.29 49.54 -10.57
N GLY A 171 47.94 50.70 -10.61
CA GLY A 171 49.38 50.83 -10.43
C GLY A 171 49.79 50.79 -8.96
N ASP A 172 51.11 50.86 -8.72
CA ASP A 172 51.68 50.78 -7.37
C ASP A 172 51.23 51.91 -6.42
N GLY A 173 50.77 53.06 -6.99
CA GLY A 173 50.19 54.20 -6.26
C GLY A 173 48.66 54.09 -6.08
N GLY A 174 47.99 53.06 -6.58
CA GLY A 174 46.55 52.90 -6.53
C GLY A 174 45.80 53.65 -7.65
N GLU A 175 46.53 54.28 -8.58
CA GLU A 175 45.96 54.91 -9.79
C GLU A 175 45.53 53.81 -10.78
N ARG A 176 44.44 54.09 -11.50
CA ARG A 176 43.98 53.24 -12.59
C ARG A 176 44.94 53.29 -13.77
N ILE A 177 45.46 52.12 -14.18
CA ILE A 177 46.38 51.99 -15.32
C ILE A 177 45.70 51.37 -16.56
N GLY A 178 44.65 50.60 -16.40
CA GLY A 178 43.91 49.97 -17.48
C GLY A 178 42.81 49.04 -16.99
N TYR A 179 42.32 48.21 -17.90
CA TYR A 179 41.27 47.22 -17.60
C TYR A 179 41.59 45.90 -18.27
N LEU A 180 41.27 44.83 -17.60
CA LEU A 180 41.22 43.45 -18.17
C LEU A 180 39.79 43.04 -18.34
N LEU A 181 39.35 42.88 -19.59
CA LEU A 181 38.02 42.32 -19.90
C LEU A 181 38.12 40.82 -20.00
N VAL A 182 37.21 40.14 -19.36
CA VAL A 182 37.05 38.67 -19.41
C VAL A 182 35.78 38.37 -20.19
N GLY A 183 35.92 37.65 -21.29
CA GLY A 183 34.80 37.23 -22.13
C GLY A 183 34.60 35.74 -22.07
N LEU A 184 33.40 35.27 -21.81
CA LEU A 184 33.02 33.89 -21.87
C LEU A 184 32.19 33.62 -23.12
N CYS A 185 32.77 32.90 -24.06
CA CYS A 185 32.06 32.46 -25.25
C CYS A 185 31.25 31.17 -24.97
N ARG A 186 30.37 30.81 -25.88
CA ARG A 186 29.58 29.57 -25.75
C ARG A 186 30.44 28.36 -25.54
N SER A 187 31.52 28.21 -26.34
CA SER A 187 32.45 27.08 -26.23
C SER A 187 33.14 26.98 -24.85
N ASP A 188 33.36 28.16 -24.21
CA ASP A 188 33.96 28.20 -22.87
C ASP A 188 32.97 27.70 -21.81
N LEU A 189 31.72 28.15 -21.90
CA LEU A 189 30.65 27.71 -21.01
C LEU A 189 30.32 26.22 -21.21
N ASP A 190 30.25 25.77 -22.46
CA ASP A 190 30.04 24.34 -22.77
C ASP A 190 31.11 23.46 -22.11
N ARG A 191 32.38 23.89 -22.18
CA ARG A 191 33.51 23.17 -21.56
C ARG A 191 33.50 23.25 -20.03
N LEU A 192 33.17 24.42 -19.48
CA LEU A 192 33.11 24.65 -18.04
C LEU A 192 32.00 23.80 -17.38
N LEU A 193 30.90 23.61 -18.09
CA LEU A 193 29.70 22.94 -17.61
C LEU A 193 29.65 21.47 -18.05
N GLU A 194 30.66 21.00 -18.77
CA GLU A 194 30.74 19.61 -19.26
C GLU A 194 30.70 18.61 -18.09
N GLY A 195 29.82 17.62 -18.19
CA GLY A 195 29.65 16.56 -17.19
C GLY A 195 28.86 16.91 -15.93
N ILE A 196 28.40 18.16 -15.78
CA ILE A 196 27.60 18.59 -14.61
C ILE A 196 26.12 18.43 -14.89
N VAL A 197 25.71 18.80 -16.09
CA VAL A 197 24.29 18.68 -16.52
C VAL A 197 24.13 17.37 -17.24
N GLY A 198 23.29 16.49 -16.70
CA GLY A 198 22.97 15.20 -17.33
C GLY A 198 22.29 15.39 -18.68
N ALA A 199 22.42 14.40 -19.57
CA ALA A 199 21.90 14.48 -20.95
C ALA A 199 20.40 14.73 -21.07
N SER A 200 19.63 14.50 -20.00
CA SER A 200 18.18 14.70 -19.94
C SER A 200 17.77 16.03 -19.31
N ASN A 201 18.71 16.82 -18.80
CA ASN A 201 18.46 18.07 -18.10
C ASN A 201 18.93 19.24 -18.95
N ASP A 202 18.20 20.34 -18.93
CA ASP A 202 18.58 21.56 -19.60
C ASP A 202 18.97 22.63 -18.60
N LEU A 203 20.17 23.16 -18.75
CA LEU A 203 20.63 24.31 -17.98
C LEU A 203 20.40 25.59 -18.78
N LEU A 204 19.77 26.54 -18.15
CA LEU A 204 19.58 27.91 -18.67
C LEU A 204 20.19 28.92 -17.70
N ILE A 205 21.06 29.77 -18.20
CA ILE A 205 21.63 30.92 -17.45
C ILE A 205 20.96 32.19 -17.94
N LEU A 206 20.40 32.94 -17.01
CA LEU A 206 19.72 34.20 -17.28
C LEU A 206 20.45 35.36 -16.61
N SER A 207 20.37 36.54 -17.24
CA SER A 207 20.82 37.80 -16.63
C SER A 207 19.88 38.23 -15.49
N ALA A 208 20.31 39.26 -14.75
CA ALA A 208 19.48 39.93 -13.75
C ALA A 208 18.13 40.44 -14.30
N TYR A 209 18.04 40.68 -15.61
CA TYR A 209 16.83 41.09 -16.33
C TYR A 209 16.07 39.94 -16.99
N TRP A 210 16.36 38.70 -16.61
CA TRP A 210 15.71 37.48 -17.15
C TRP A 210 15.87 37.30 -18.67
N ARG A 211 16.96 37.85 -19.24
CA ARG A 211 17.36 37.61 -20.64
C ARG A 211 18.21 36.33 -20.68
N PRO A 212 17.96 35.43 -21.65
CA PRO A 212 18.77 34.23 -21.80
C PRO A 212 20.19 34.59 -22.24
N ILE A 213 21.17 34.03 -21.55
CA ILE A 213 22.58 34.17 -21.85
C ILE A 213 23.12 32.88 -22.43
N TYR A 214 22.88 31.80 -21.74
CA TYR A 214 23.32 30.49 -22.13
C TYR A 214 22.19 29.49 -21.94
N CYS A 215 22.06 28.54 -22.86
CA CYS A 215 21.20 27.39 -22.73
C CYS A 215 21.93 26.17 -23.30
N SER A 216 21.91 25.03 -22.59
CA SER A 216 22.46 23.77 -23.07
C SER A 216 21.83 23.36 -24.42
N GLN A 217 20.54 23.70 -24.63
CA GLN A 217 19.84 23.56 -25.90
C GLN A 217 19.48 24.97 -26.44
N PRO A 218 20.26 25.52 -27.38
CA PRO A 218 20.04 26.91 -27.86
C PRO A 218 18.64 27.18 -28.39
N ALA A 219 18.03 26.21 -29.08
CA ALA A 219 16.69 26.36 -29.64
C ALA A 219 15.59 26.62 -28.60
N LEU A 220 15.84 26.29 -27.34
CA LEU A 220 14.88 26.42 -26.23
C LEU A 220 15.08 27.72 -25.42
N ALA A 221 16.19 28.43 -25.59
CA ALA A 221 16.58 29.53 -24.73
C ALA A 221 15.47 30.58 -24.58
N ASP A 222 14.98 31.12 -25.72
CA ASP A 222 13.97 32.17 -25.71
C ASP A 222 12.62 31.74 -25.21
N SER A 223 12.19 30.52 -25.57
CA SER A 223 10.91 29.96 -25.14
C SER A 223 10.89 29.69 -23.63
N LEU A 224 11.98 29.14 -23.06
CA LEU A 224 12.13 28.92 -21.64
C LEU A 224 12.18 30.26 -20.86
N ALA A 225 12.96 31.19 -21.33
CA ALA A 225 13.03 32.52 -20.69
C ALA A 225 11.68 33.24 -20.70
N ALA A 226 10.92 33.13 -21.81
CA ALA A 226 9.58 33.70 -21.91
C ALA A 226 8.59 33.02 -20.92
N THR A 227 8.61 31.71 -20.83
CA THR A 227 7.77 30.93 -19.89
C THR A 227 8.07 31.34 -18.44
N LEU A 228 9.35 31.43 -18.07
CA LEU A 228 9.74 31.80 -16.70
C LEU A 228 9.37 33.24 -16.37
N ARG A 229 9.54 34.17 -17.31
CA ARG A 229 9.10 35.56 -17.14
C ARG A 229 7.59 35.68 -16.96
N GLN A 230 6.81 34.94 -17.73
CA GLN A 230 5.36 34.89 -17.59
C GLN A 230 4.94 34.41 -16.20
N ARG A 231 5.51 33.34 -15.71
CA ARG A 231 5.26 32.79 -14.36
C ARG A 231 5.60 33.80 -13.26
N LEU A 232 6.73 34.51 -13.43
CA LEU A 232 7.13 35.56 -12.50
C LEU A 232 6.10 36.69 -12.45
N LEU A 233 5.57 37.11 -13.61
CA LEU A 233 4.55 38.13 -13.70
C LEU A 233 3.19 37.69 -13.12
N GLU A 234 2.87 36.45 -13.23
CA GLU A 234 1.65 35.84 -12.67
C GLU A 234 1.77 35.54 -11.16
N GLY A 235 2.95 35.73 -10.57
CA GLY A 235 3.22 35.49 -9.14
C GLY A 235 3.28 34.00 -8.78
N GLU A 236 3.49 33.15 -9.78
CA GLU A 236 3.66 31.71 -9.56
C GLU A 236 5.04 31.38 -9.00
N SER A 237 5.14 30.26 -8.29
CA SER A 237 6.44 29.75 -7.85
C SER A 237 7.31 29.38 -9.05
N LEU A 238 8.52 29.93 -9.12
CA LEU A 238 9.49 29.58 -10.15
C LEU A 238 10.00 28.16 -10.02
N ASN A 239 10.06 27.65 -8.77
CA ASN A 239 10.39 26.27 -8.45
C ASN A 239 9.13 25.40 -8.54
N SER A 240 8.50 25.35 -9.69
CA SER A 240 7.29 24.56 -9.95
C SER A 240 7.40 23.87 -11.31
N GLY A 241 6.63 22.80 -11.49
CA GLY A 241 6.56 22.05 -12.75
C GLY A 241 5.32 22.38 -13.57
N ASP A 242 5.39 22.12 -14.86
CA ASP A 242 4.22 21.92 -15.72
C ASP A 242 3.95 20.41 -15.89
N ALA A 243 3.13 20.02 -16.86
CA ALA A 243 2.77 18.61 -17.08
C ALA A 243 3.96 17.72 -17.51
N GLU A 244 5.04 18.30 -18.04
CA GLU A 244 6.16 17.56 -18.64
C GLU A 244 7.49 17.83 -17.96
N PHE A 245 7.70 19.04 -17.41
CA PHE A 245 8.97 19.50 -16.85
C PHE A 245 8.82 20.13 -15.48
N VAL A 246 9.89 20.04 -14.70
CA VAL A 246 10.05 20.74 -13.43
C VAL A 246 11.20 21.73 -13.58
N TYR A 247 11.02 22.92 -13.04
CA TYR A 247 12.02 23.99 -13.04
C TYR A 247 12.54 24.21 -11.64
N THR A 248 13.85 24.27 -11.51
CA THR A 248 14.54 24.67 -10.27
C THR A 248 15.35 25.89 -10.59
N VAL A 249 15.12 26.98 -9.86
CA VAL A 249 15.77 28.29 -10.08
C VAL A 249 16.58 28.65 -8.84
N SER A 250 17.84 29.05 -9.07
CA SER A 250 18.73 29.56 -8.04
C SER A 250 19.34 30.88 -8.50
N SER A 251 19.45 31.86 -7.62
CA SER A 251 20.19 33.11 -7.87
C SER A 251 21.62 32.98 -7.40
N HIS A 252 22.56 33.28 -8.25
CA HIS A 252 23.97 33.29 -7.92
C HIS A 252 24.42 34.75 -7.56
N GLU A 253 24.60 35.00 -6.27
CA GLU A 253 24.89 36.36 -5.78
C GLU A 253 26.22 36.93 -6.29
N GLY A 254 27.25 36.07 -6.44
CA GLY A 254 28.59 36.48 -6.88
C GLY A 254 28.60 37.11 -8.27
N THR A 255 27.83 36.58 -9.21
CA THR A 255 27.77 37.02 -10.60
C THR A 255 26.51 37.80 -10.96
N GLY A 256 25.48 37.78 -10.13
CA GLY A 256 24.17 38.40 -10.41
C GLY A 256 23.34 37.62 -11.46
N LEU A 257 23.67 36.38 -11.71
CA LEU A 257 22.99 35.52 -12.69
C LEU A 257 21.92 34.66 -12.02
N TYR A 258 20.89 34.28 -12.79
CA TYR A 258 19.96 33.25 -12.42
C TYR A 258 20.29 31.95 -13.13
N LEU A 259 20.42 30.89 -12.36
CA LEU A 259 20.67 29.54 -12.84
C LEU A 259 19.34 28.77 -12.81
N VAL A 260 18.95 28.20 -13.93
CA VAL A 260 17.70 27.47 -14.06
C VAL A 260 18.00 26.06 -14.60
N LEU A 261 17.59 25.06 -13.87
CA LEU A 261 17.63 23.67 -14.32
C LEU A 261 16.23 23.22 -14.69
N ARG A 262 16.04 22.80 -15.93
CA ARG A 262 14.82 22.16 -16.42
C ARG A 262 15.06 20.66 -16.44
N GLN A 263 14.23 19.92 -15.74
CA GLN A 263 14.27 18.47 -15.70
C GLN A 263 12.94 17.88 -16.17
N PRO A 264 12.93 16.73 -16.87
CA PRO A 264 11.69 16.03 -17.16
C PRO A 264 11.01 15.62 -15.86
N GLN A 265 9.70 15.72 -15.83
CA GLN A 265 8.93 15.31 -14.66
C GLN A 265 9.13 13.81 -14.40
N VAL A 266 9.57 13.44 -13.19
CA VAL A 266 9.82 12.04 -12.80
C VAL A 266 8.55 11.19 -12.98
N PHE A 267 7.38 11.80 -12.76
CA PHE A 267 6.07 11.20 -12.99
C PHE A 267 5.41 11.80 -14.23
N ASN A 268 5.97 11.53 -15.38
CA ASN A 268 5.33 11.80 -16.66
C ASN A 268 4.01 10.98 -16.75
N ARG A 269 3.07 11.46 -17.56
CA ARG A 269 1.75 10.85 -17.78
C ARG A 269 1.83 9.36 -18.12
N ASP A 270 2.86 8.94 -18.83
CA ASP A 270 3.08 7.55 -19.21
C ASP A 270 3.56 6.68 -18.04
N THR A 271 4.51 7.18 -17.23
CA THR A 271 4.99 6.49 -16.04
C THR A 271 3.91 6.38 -14.97
N MET A 272 3.11 7.44 -14.79
CA MET A 272 1.94 7.39 -13.90
C MET A 272 0.88 6.41 -14.42
N GLY A 273 0.63 6.37 -15.72
CA GLY A 273 -0.25 5.38 -16.35
C GLY A 273 0.20 3.95 -16.05
N LEU A 274 1.48 3.66 -16.21
CA LEU A 274 2.06 2.35 -15.88
C LEU A 274 1.92 2.02 -14.39
N LEU A 275 2.25 2.94 -13.49
CA LEU A 275 2.11 2.76 -12.05
C LEU A 275 0.66 2.48 -11.63
N TYR A 276 -0.31 3.23 -12.18
CA TYR A 276 -1.74 2.99 -11.94
C TYR A 276 -2.20 1.64 -12.49
N THR A 277 -1.77 1.24 -13.69
CA THR A 277 -2.14 -0.06 -14.26
C THR A 277 -1.56 -1.23 -13.46
N VAL A 278 -0.30 -1.16 -13.03
CA VAL A 278 0.32 -2.16 -12.15
C VAL A 278 -0.36 -2.21 -10.79
N SER A 279 -0.64 -1.05 -10.19
CA SER A 279 -1.34 -0.97 -8.90
C SER A 279 -2.77 -1.53 -9.00
N LEU A 280 -3.50 -1.18 -10.06
CA LEU A 280 -4.86 -1.68 -10.29
C LEU A 280 -4.88 -3.19 -10.53
N SER A 281 -3.96 -3.70 -11.35
CA SER A 281 -3.87 -5.14 -11.64
C SER A 281 -3.50 -5.94 -10.38
N SER A 282 -2.56 -5.46 -9.56
CA SER A 282 -2.20 -6.08 -8.29
C SER A 282 -3.38 -6.07 -7.30
N ALA A 283 -4.11 -4.97 -7.22
CA ALA A 283 -5.31 -4.87 -6.39
C ALA A 283 -6.39 -5.86 -6.83
N LEU A 284 -6.63 -6.01 -8.14
CA LEU A 284 -7.58 -6.99 -8.69
C LEU A 284 -7.18 -8.43 -8.35
N ILE A 285 -5.90 -8.78 -8.49
CA ILE A 285 -5.36 -10.10 -8.11
C ILE A 285 -5.58 -10.36 -6.61
N CYS A 286 -5.26 -9.39 -5.77
CA CYS A 286 -5.46 -9.51 -4.33
C CYS A 286 -6.94 -9.65 -3.95
N VAL A 287 -7.84 -8.93 -4.62
CA VAL A 287 -9.30 -9.09 -4.45
C VAL A 287 -9.73 -10.51 -4.83
N ALA A 288 -9.27 -11.02 -5.96
CA ALA A 288 -9.59 -12.38 -6.42
C ALA A 288 -9.10 -13.45 -5.41
N ILE A 289 -7.86 -13.32 -4.93
CA ILE A 289 -7.30 -14.21 -3.91
C ILE A 289 -8.09 -14.11 -2.59
N SER A 290 -8.43 -12.90 -2.15
CA SER A 290 -9.22 -12.68 -0.93
C SER A 290 -10.62 -13.28 -1.03
N ILE A 291 -11.28 -13.17 -2.17
CA ILE A 291 -12.57 -13.81 -2.42
C ILE A 291 -12.43 -15.34 -2.37
N LEU A 292 -11.43 -15.90 -3.04
CA LEU A 292 -11.19 -17.36 -3.06
C LEU A 292 -10.91 -17.90 -1.65
N MET A 293 -10.02 -17.23 -0.90
CA MET A 293 -9.72 -17.58 0.50
C MET A 293 -10.95 -17.47 1.39
N SER A 294 -11.72 -16.42 1.27
CA SER A 294 -12.93 -16.21 2.07
C SER A 294 -14.01 -17.27 1.77
N LEU A 295 -14.15 -17.66 0.51
CA LEU A 295 -15.07 -18.75 0.11
C LEU A 295 -14.63 -20.11 0.64
N THR A 296 -13.35 -20.43 0.59
CA THR A 296 -12.80 -21.70 1.09
C THR A 296 -12.92 -21.77 2.62
N LEU A 297 -12.48 -20.72 3.32
CA LEU A 297 -12.56 -20.66 4.78
C LEU A 297 -14.00 -20.68 5.29
N SER A 298 -14.89 -19.94 4.64
CA SER A 298 -16.33 -19.95 4.95
C SER A 298 -16.95 -21.35 4.77
N LYS A 299 -16.55 -22.08 3.74
CA LYS A 299 -17.03 -23.47 3.53
C LYS A 299 -16.49 -24.43 4.61
N GLN A 300 -15.20 -24.32 4.92
CA GLN A 300 -14.56 -25.20 5.93
C GLN A 300 -15.16 -25.01 7.32
N MET A 301 -15.41 -23.78 7.74
CA MET A 301 -15.98 -23.49 9.06
C MET A 301 -17.50 -23.74 9.11
N PHE A 302 -18.24 -23.45 8.04
CA PHE A 302 -19.70 -23.49 8.07
C PHE A 302 -20.27 -24.90 7.92
N ARG A 303 -19.64 -25.79 7.13
CA ARG A 303 -20.13 -27.15 6.92
C ARG A 303 -20.24 -27.98 8.23
N PRO A 304 -19.23 -28.03 9.11
CA PRO A 304 -19.34 -28.73 10.38
C PRO A 304 -20.45 -28.18 11.29
N ILE A 305 -20.55 -26.86 11.37
CA ILE A 305 -21.60 -26.20 12.18
C ILE A 305 -23.01 -26.54 11.66
N GLN A 306 -23.20 -26.58 10.35
CA GLN A 306 -24.48 -26.92 9.74
C GLN A 306 -24.84 -28.40 9.96
N ARG A 307 -23.86 -29.30 9.88
CA ARG A 307 -24.06 -30.72 10.20
C ARG A 307 -24.48 -30.90 11.66
N LEU A 308 -23.80 -30.23 12.58
CA LEU A 308 -24.14 -30.29 14.01
C LEU A 308 -25.54 -29.74 14.28
N HIS A 309 -25.91 -28.62 13.64
CA HIS A 309 -27.25 -28.03 13.75
C HIS A 309 -28.33 -28.99 13.25
N GLY A 310 -28.11 -29.63 12.08
CA GLY A 310 -29.02 -30.64 11.54
C GLY A 310 -29.16 -31.86 12.45
N ALA A 311 -28.07 -32.30 13.07
CA ALA A 311 -28.07 -33.37 14.04
C ALA A 311 -28.87 -33.00 15.31
N ILE A 312 -28.71 -31.80 15.83
CA ILE A 312 -29.50 -31.30 16.97
C ILE A 312 -31.01 -31.31 16.64
N GLU A 313 -31.37 -30.85 15.43
CA GLU A 313 -32.79 -30.88 15.01
C GLU A 313 -33.35 -32.32 14.86
N ALA A 314 -32.52 -33.29 14.43
CA ALA A 314 -32.93 -34.69 14.34
C ALA A 314 -33.15 -35.28 15.74
N VAL A 315 -32.26 -35.02 16.70
CA VAL A 315 -32.43 -35.40 18.11
C VAL A 315 -33.74 -34.81 18.70
N ALA A 316 -34.04 -33.57 18.39
CA ALA A 316 -35.29 -32.94 18.83
C ALA A 316 -36.54 -33.64 18.28
N ARG A 317 -36.42 -34.37 17.17
CA ARG A 317 -37.45 -35.23 16.58
C ARG A 317 -37.40 -36.68 17.07
N ASN A 318 -36.59 -36.93 18.10
CA ASN A 318 -36.38 -38.26 18.70
C ASN A 318 -35.63 -39.25 17.79
N ASP A 319 -34.87 -38.77 16.78
CA ASP A 319 -33.96 -39.58 15.99
C ASP A 319 -32.59 -39.59 16.67
N LEU A 320 -32.31 -40.67 17.41
CA LEU A 320 -31.05 -40.85 18.12
C LEU A 320 -30.04 -41.70 17.37
N ASP A 321 -30.37 -42.21 16.15
CA ASP A 321 -29.50 -43.07 15.34
C ASP A 321 -28.63 -42.26 14.35
N ILE A 322 -28.31 -41.04 14.71
CA ILE A 322 -27.46 -40.17 13.93
C ILE A 322 -26.04 -40.11 14.46
N TYR A 323 -25.09 -39.88 13.55
CA TYR A 323 -23.68 -39.71 13.88
C TYR A 323 -23.12 -38.48 13.16
N VAL A 324 -22.44 -37.59 13.88
CA VAL A 324 -21.76 -36.45 13.33
C VAL A 324 -20.30 -36.80 13.10
N PRO A 325 -19.82 -36.88 11.84
CA PRO A 325 -18.42 -37.24 11.57
C PRO A 325 -17.51 -36.05 12.01
N HIS A 326 -16.46 -36.38 12.73
CA HIS A 326 -15.39 -35.45 13.08
C HIS A 326 -14.24 -35.67 12.08
N GLU A 327 -14.13 -34.76 11.10
CA GLU A 327 -13.14 -34.87 10.03
C GLU A 327 -11.81 -34.16 10.39
N HIS A 328 -11.79 -33.35 11.47
CA HIS A 328 -10.65 -32.52 11.85
C HIS A 328 -10.41 -32.58 13.36
N ASP A 329 -9.13 -32.52 13.78
CA ASP A 329 -8.72 -32.51 15.19
C ASP A 329 -8.71 -31.06 15.77
N ASP A 330 -9.70 -30.26 15.39
CA ASP A 330 -9.91 -28.90 15.89
C ASP A 330 -11.04 -28.84 16.94
N GLU A 331 -11.36 -27.64 17.42
CA GLU A 331 -12.42 -27.41 18.40
C GLU A 331 -13.80 -27.86 17.89
N LEU A 332 -14.03 -27.79 16.57
CA LEU A 332 -15.28 -28.25 15.94
C LEU A 332 -15.35 -29.79 15.91
N GLY A 333 -14.22 -30.44 15.65
CA GLY A 333 -14.11 -31.90 15.74
C GLY A 333 -14.34 -32.40 17.15
N GLN A 334 -13.73 -31.75 18.16
CA GLN A 334 -13.96 -32.07 19.58
C GLN A 334 -15.45 -31.88 19.97
N LEU A 335 -16.09 -30.82 19.47
CA LEU A 335 -17.51 -30.57 19.71
C LEU A 335 -18.38 -31.64 19.10
N ALA A 336 -18.08 -32.11 17.88
CA ALA A 336 -18.78 -33.21 17.23
C ALA A 336 -18.62 -34.53 18.03
N GLN A 337 -17.42 -34.80 18.52
CA GLN A 337 -17.16 -35.97 19.35
C GLN A 337 -17.98 -35.92 20.65
N ARG A 338 -17.94 -34.80 21.38
CA ARG A 338 -18.74 -34.65 22.61
C ARG A 338 -20.25 -34.77 22.37
N PHE A 339 -20.71 -34.26 21.23
CA PHE A 339 -22.09 -34.43 20.82
C PHE A 339 -22.44 -35.90 20.60
N ASN A 340 -21.59 -36.65 19.92
CA ASN A 340 -21.78 -38.08 19.72
C ASN A 340 -21.78 -38.90 21.06
N GLU A 341 -20.86 -38.55 21.98
CA GLU A 341 -20.83 -39.12 23.33
C GLU A 341 -22.15 -38.86 24.09
N MET A 342 -22.67 -37.63 23.98
CA MET A 342 -23.97 -37.25 24.55
C MET A 342 -25.12 -38.07 23.94
N LEU A 343 -25.14 -38.31 22.62
CA LEU A 343 -26.14 -39.12 21.95
C LEU A 343 -26.16 -40.57 22.47
N VAL A 344 -24.97 -41.15 22.62
CA VAL A 344 -24.84 -42.54 23.18
C VAL A 344 -25.42 -42.61 24.61
N ALA A 345 -25.10 -41.59 25.43
CA ALA A 345 -25.63 -41.53 26.80
C ALA A 345 -27.16 -41.36 26.80
N LEU A 346 -27.69 -40.52 25.93
CA LEU A 346 -29.12 -40.25 25.80
C LEU A 346 -29.88 -41.50 25.35
N LYS A 347 -29.37 -42.23 24.36
CA LYS A 347 -29.95 -43.51 23.89
C LYS A 347 -30.00 -44.56 25.01
N ARG A 348 -28.88 -44.68 25.74
CA ARG A 348 -28.79 -45.62 26.87
C ARG A 348 -29.78 -45.25 27.97
N ASN A 349 -29.94 -44.00 28.30
CA ASN A 349 -30.91 -43.53 29.28
C ASN A 349 -32.36 -43.79 28.84
N GLN A 350 -32.65 -43.63 27.54
CA GLN A 350 -33.97 -43.92 26.98
C GLN A 350 -34.30 -45.41 27.06
N GLU A 351 -33.34 -46.28 26.68
CA GLU A 351 -33.48 -47.75 26.80
C GLU A 351 -33.73 -48.16 28.27
N GLN A 352 -32.99 -47.56 29.20
CA GLN A 352 -33.13 -47.80 30.63
C GLN A 352 -34.48 -47.36 31.18
N LEU A 353 -35.00 -46.19 30.72
CA LEU A 353 -36.33 -45.73 31.09
C LEU A 353 -37.43 -46.69 30.59
N VAL A 354 -37.32 -47.21 29.36
CA VAL A 354 -38.26 -48.16 28.81
C VAL A 354 -38.26 -49.46 29.62
N GLU A 355 -37.09 -50.00 29.98
CA GLU A 355 -37.00 -51.19 30.81
C GLU A 355 -37.54 -50.98 32.21
N ASN A 356 -37.20 -49.86 32.88
CA ASN A 356 -37.75 -49.54 34.20
C ASN A 356 -39.29 -49.41 34.15
N GLN A 357 -39.84 -48.80 33.05
CA GLN A 357 -41.28 -48.69 32.88
C GLN A 357 -41.94 -50.06 32.72
N LYS A 358 -41.31 -50.97 32.02
CA LYS A 358 -41.77 -52.39 31.88
C LYS A 358 -41.79 -53.10 33.22
N GLU A 359 -40.66 -52.97 33.95
CA GLU A 359 -40.58 -53.63 35.32
C GLU A 359 -41.66 -53.05 36.27
N LEU A 360 -41.90 -51.74 36.22
CA LEU A 360 -42.94 -51.01 36.97
C LEU A 360 -44.32 -51.56 36.61
N ASN A 361 -44.64 -51.69 35.32
CA ASN A 361 -45.91 -52.24 34.86
C ASN A 361 -46.13 -53.73 35.33
N GLU A 362 -45.10 -54.55 35.21
CA GLU A 362 -45.14 -55.93 35.69
C GLU A 362 -45.34 -56.01 37.21
N ALA A 363 -44.66 -55.11 37.98
CA ALA A 363 -44.82 -55.08 39.42
C ALA A 363 -46.25 -54.56 39.78
N GLN A 364 -46.82 -53.63 39.04
CA GLN A 364 -48.21 -53.23 39.25
C GLN A 364 -49.20 -54.32 38.97
N ILE A 365 -49.03 -55.11 37.90
CA ILE A 365 -49.87 -56.26 37.58
C ILE A 365 -49.80 -57.30 38.71
N ARG A 366 -48.56 -57.62 39.15
CA ARG A 366 -48.36 -58.57 40.28
C ARG A 366 -49.04 -58.06 41.57
N MET A 367 -48.98 -56.79 41.86
CA MET A 367 -49.62 -56.20 43.02
C MET A 367 -51.16 -56.30 42.95
N LEU A 368 -51.76 -56.00 41.79
CA LEU A 368 -53.16 -56.11 41.55
C LEU A 368 -53.65 -57.55 41.67
N GLN A 369 -52.89 -58.55 41.15
CA GLN A 369 -53.15 -59.91 41.28
C GLN A 369 -53.12 -60.38 42.77
N ALA A 370 -52.15 -59.89 43.53
CA ALA A 370 -52.04 -60.20 44.97
C ALA A 370 -53.19 -59.63 45.80
N GLN A 371 -53.77 -58.45 45.43
CA GLN A 371 -54.90 -57.86 46.11
C GLN A 371 -56.19 -58.70 46.00
N LEU A 372 -56.34 -59.53 44.97
CA LEU A 372 -57.50 -60.43 44.80
C LEU A 372 -57.55 -61.55 45.79
N ASN A 373 -56.52 -61.86 46.56
CA ASN A 373 -56.36 -62.99 47.45
C ASN A 373 -56.98 -64.26 46.87
N PRO A 374 -56.35 -64.89 45.86
CA PRO A 374 -56.92 -66.01 45.11
C PRO A 374 -57.24 -67.22 45.98
N HIS A 375 -56.46 -67.41 46.99
CA HIS A 375 -56.64 -68.52 47.92
C HIS A 375 -57.94 -68.32 48.72
N PHE A 376 -58.25 -67.12 49.17
CA PHE A 376 -59.50 -66.83 49.86
C PHE A 376 -60.72 -67.04 48.95
N LEU A 377 -60.68 -66.58 47.72
CA LEU A 377 -61.75 -66.70 46.75
C LEU A 377 -61.98 -68.21 46.38
N CYS A 378 -60.92 -68.94 46.11
CA CYS A 378 -61.01 -70.38 45.84
C CYS A 378 -61.60 -71.18 47.05
N ASN A 379 -61.11 -70.85 48.25
CA ASN A 379 -61.62 -71.54 49.45
C ASN A 379 -63.09 -71.17 49.69
N THR A 380 -63.51 -69.95 49.40
CA THR A 380 -64.90 -69.59 49.51
C THR A 380 -65.78 -70.30 48.50
N LEU A 381 -65.34 -70.47 47.26
CA LEU A 381 -66.00 -71.18 46.22
C LEU A 381 -66.06 -72.75 46.55
N ASP A 382 -64.98 -73.27 47.08
CA ASP A 382 -64.96 -74.68 47.53
C ASP A 382 -65.95 -74.92 48.71
N THR A 383 -66.05 -73.92 49.61
CA THR A 383 -67.04 -73.98 50.69
C THR A 383 -68.47 -73.92 50.13
N MET A 384 -68.75 -73.04 49.18
CA MET A 384 -70.05 -72.97 48.50
C MET A 384 -70.41 -74.27 47.78
N LYS A 385 -69.43 -74.88 47.10
CA LYS A 385 -69.54 -76.18 46.43
C LYS A 385 -70.01 -77.25 47.44
N TRP A 386 -69.36 -77.30 48.60
CA TRP A 386 -69.72 -78.33 49.64
C TRP A 386 -71.09 -78.09 50.26
N ILE A 387 -71.42 -76.81 50.54
CA ILE A 387 -72.76 -76.48 51.07
C ILE A 387 -73.85 -76.81 50.06
N SER A 388 -73.62 -76.54 48.77
CA SER A 388 -74.55 -76.80 47.67
C SER A 388 -74.76 -78.27 47.46
N LYS A 389 -73.73 -79.15 47.61
CA LYS A 389 -73.84 -80.53 47.55
C LYS A 389 -74.67 -81.14 48.72
N ILE A 390 -74.48 -80.67 49.94
CA ILE A 390 -75.22 -81.04 51.11
C ILE A 390 -76.73 -80.71 50.96
N ASN A 391 -77.02 -79.52 50.41
CA ASN A 391 -78.37 -79.05 50.21
C ASN A 391 -79.05 -79.55 48.93
N LYS A 392 -78.38 -80.44 48.19
CA LYS A 392 -78.85 -81.05 46.95
C LYS A 392 -79.18 -80.08 45.83
N VAL A 393 -78.38 -78.98 45.72
CA VAL A 393 -78.46 -77.98 44.64
C VAL A 393 -77.27 -78.19 43.71
N PRO A 394 -77.26 -79.10 42.76
CA PRO A 394 -76.09 -79.49 41.94
C PRO A 394 -75.64 -78.30 41.05
N GLN A 395 -76.58 -77.53 40.56
CA GLN A 395 -76.28 -76.38 39.68
C GLN A 395 -75.33 -75.38 40.33
N VAL A 396 -75.49 -75.06 41.62
CA VAL A 396 -74.60 -74.10 42.34
C VAL A 396 -73.26 -74.74 42.64
N ALA A 397 -73.21 -76.09 42.86
CA ALA A 397 -71.98 -76.80 43.08
C ALA A 397 -71.08 -76.83 41.80
N ASP A 398 -71.69 -77.05 40.64
CA ASP A 398 -71.01 -77.10 39.36
C ASP A 398 -70.52 -75.66 38.96
N MET A 399 -71.35 -74.67 39.18
CA MET A 399 -70.99 -73.29 38.96
C MET A 399 -69.82 -72.81 39.84
N SER A 400 -69.83 -73.19 41.14
CA SER A 400 -68.71 -72.83 42.04
C SER A 400 -67.43 -73.58 41.65
N THR A 401 -67.54 -74.81 41.17
CA THR A 401 -66.38 -75.62 40.71
C THR A 401 -65.75 -74.98 39.47
N ASN A 402 -66.58 -74.70 38.46
CA ASN A 402 -66.09 -74.10 37.20
C ASN A 402 -65.52 -72.72 37.44
N LEU A 403 -66.11 -71.87 38.30
CA LEU A 403 -65.59 -70.58 38.64
C LEU A 403 -64.26 -70.64 39.39
N ALA A 404 -64.11 -71.62 40.32
CA ALA A 404 -62.84 -71.83 41.02
C ALA A 404 -61.69 -72.24 40.02
N ASP A 405 -62.01 -73.09 39.03
CA ASP A 405 -61.07 -73.59 38.04
C ASP A 405 -60.65 -72.41 37.11
N ILE A 406 -61.59 -71.55 36.69
CA ILE A 406 -61.27 -70.31 35.93
C ILE A 406 -60.39 -69.44 36.76
N LEU A 407 -60.71 -69.22 38.03
CA LEU A 407 -59.98 -68.30 38.91
C LEU A 407 -58.55 -68.79 39.18
N ARG A 408 -58.36 -70.10 39.39
CA ARG A 408 -57.02 -70.73 39.53
C ARG A 408 -56.20 -70.55 38.24
N PHE A 409 -56.84 -70.69 37.10
CA PHE A 409 -56.20 -70.52 35.82
C PHE A 409 -55.76 -69.02 35.62
N CYS A 410 -56.63 -68.08 35.89
CA CYS A 410 -56.31 -66.61 35.72
C CYS A 410 -55.18 -66.10 36.65
N VAL A 411 -54.97 -66.79 37.75
CA VAL A 411 -53.95 -66.44 38.75
C VAL A 411 -52.71 -67.30 38.67
N SER A 412 -52.68 -68.29 37.75
CA SER A 412 -51.49 -69.10 37.51
C SER A 412 -50.31 -68.25 37.09
N PRO A 413 -49.13 -68.52 37.66
CA PRO A 413 -47.92 -67.79 37.26
C PRO A 413 -47.33 -68.24 35.89
N ASP A 414 -47.92 -69.32 35.28
CA ASP A 414 -47.38 -69.86 34.01
C ASP A 414 -47.74 -68.96 32.83
N GLU A 415 -46.75 -68.37 32.19
CA GLU A 415 -46.87 -67.52 31.02
C GLU A 415 -47.35 -68.28 29.76
N PHE A 416 -47.02 -69.57 29.69
CA PHE A 416 -47.42 -70.43 28.60
C PHE A 416 -48.12 -71.70 29.17
N VAL A 417 -49.34 -71.92 28.71
CA VAL A 417 -50.11 -73.10 29.07
C VAL A 417 -50.45 -73.88 27.82
N PRO A 418 -50.56 -75.28 27.93
CA PRO A 418 -50.97 -76.09 26.81
C PRO A 418 -52.35 -75.67 26.32
N LEU A 419 -52.60 -75.70 25.01
CA LEU A 419 -53.89 -75.35 24.37
C LEU A 419 -55.04 -76.24 24.94
N ARG A 420 -54.74 -77.41 25.32
CA ARG A 420 -55.70 -78.34 25.96
C ARG A 420 -56.26 -77.72 27.26
N ARG A 421 -55.43 -77.11 28.06
CA ARG A 421 -55.82 -76.48 29.32
C ARG A 421 -56.69 -75.19 29.10
N GLU A 422 -56.36 -74.41 28.10
CA GLU A 422 -57.20 -73.25 27.69
C GLU A 422 -58.61 -73.69 27.23
N LEU A 423 -58.69 -74.81 26.45
CA LEU A 423 -59.95 -75.34 26.01
C LEU A 423 -60.79 -75.88 27.19
N GLU A 424 -60.16 -76.50 28.20
CA GLU A 424 -60.83 -76.94 29.43
C GLU A 424 -61.42 -75.73 30.19
N ILE A 425 -60.74 -74.66 30.33
CA ILE A 425 -61.20 -73.44 30.99
C ILE A 425 -62.33 -72.78 30.19
N LEU A 426 -62.19 -72.70 28.86
CA LEU A 426 -63.27 -72.21 27.99
C LEU A 426 -64.53 -73.04 28.15
N HIS A 427 -64.38 -74.38 28.29
CA HIS A 427 -65.50 -75.29 28.58
C HIS A 427 -66.15 -74.96 29.93
N SER A 428 -65.34 -74.75 30.97
CA SER A 428 -65.86 -74.33 32.30
C SER A 428 -66.60 -72.98 32.22
N TYR A 429 -66.12 -72.05 31.43
CA TYR A 429 -66.82 -70.80 31.22
C TYR A 429 -68.18 -70.98 30.52
N VAL A 430 -68.23 -71.78 29.47
CA VAL A 430 -69.47 -72.08 28.73
C VAL A 430 -70.50 -72.77 29.65
N GLU A 431 -70.04 -73.67 30.46
CA GLU A 431 -70.93 -74.38 31.41
C GLU A 431 -71.54 -73.42 32.46
N ILE A 432 -70.76 -72.42 32.97
CA ILE A 432 -71.31 -71.39 33.84
C ILE A 432 -72.37 -70.53 33.09
N GLN A 433 -72.14 -70.19 31.82
CA GLN A 433 -73.14 -69.41 31.06
C GLN A 433 -74.43 -70.23 30.78
N ARG A 434 -74.30 -71.59 30.57
CA ARG A 434 -75.46 -72.48 30.40
C ARG A 434 -76.37 -72.51 31.64
N ILE A 435 -75.79 -72.42 32.82
CA ILE A 435 -76.54 -72.43 34.06
C ILE A 435 -77.26 -71.13 34.30
N ARG A 436 -76.71 -70.02 33.74
CA ARG A 436 -77.22 -68.65 33.89
C ARG A 436 -78.40 -68.34 32.98
N ILE A 437 -78.52 -69.02 31.83
CA ILE A 437 -79.64 -68.92 30.88
C ILE A 437 -80.77 -69.81 31.24
#